data_955373e4f621d944242c7d67d57c4bba
#
_entry.id   955373e4f621d944242c7d67d57c4bba
#
_cell.length_a   1.000
_cell.length_b   1.000
_cell.length_c   1.000
_cell.angle_alpha   90.00
_cell.angle_beta   90.00
_cell.angle_gamma   90.00
#
_symmetry.space_group_name_H-M   'P 1'
#
loop_
_entity.id
_entity.type
_entity.pdbx_description
1 polymer ?
#
loop_
_entity_poly.entity_id
_entity_poly.type
_entity_poly.pdbx_seq_one_letter_code
_entity_poly.pdbx_strand_id
1 'polypeptide(L)'
;MKNTEADPPPIRKKRQIIDGSLLVLSAFTALAGIAVFLSSGAGRALEIVADTFTFLAVLSPKIAAGIFIAATLPLMLPKEHVGRLIGRESGLRGLLIAAFCGAAIPGGPMMTFPIAAGLGVAGADLGAMIAFISGWSLLGLNRTLIWEFSFLPADLVWTRYLLSLPVPILLGLAVRTFLQVRK
;
A
#
# COMPACT_ATOMS: atom_id res chain seq x y z
N MET A 1 -43.69 -16.29 -23.79
CA MET A 1 -42.36 -16.87 -23.54
C MET A 1 -41.33 -15.83 -23.96
N LYS A 2 -40.76 -15.08 -23.01
CA LYS A 2 -39.68 -14.11 -23.26
C LYS A 2 -38.35 -14.87 -23.11
N ASN A 3 -37.63 -15.02 -24.22
CA ASN A 3 -36.28 -15.53 -24.23
C ASN A 3 -35.38 -14.55 -23.47
N THR A 4 -34.93 -14.95 -22.30
CA THR A 4 -33.87 -14.25 -21.55
C THR A 4 -32.56 -14.63 -22.23
N GLU A 5 -32.13 -13.80 -23.17
CA GLU A 5 -30.81 -13.88 -23.77
C GLU A 5 -29.82 -13.52 -22.67
N ALA A 6 -29.03 -14.51 -22.23
CA ALA A 6 -28.01 -14.31 -21.21
C ALA A 6 -26.92 -13.42 -21.77
N ASP A 7 -26.65 -12.31 -21.08
CA ASP A 7 -25.53 -11.41 -21.41
C ASP A 7 -24.22 -12.21 -21.53
N PRO A 8 -23.43 -11.98 -22.59
CA PRO A 8 -22.15 -12.65 -22.76
C PRO A 8 -21.22 -12.31 -21.59
N PRO A 9 -20.43 -13.28 -21.11
CA PRO A 9 -19.53 -13.06 -19.99
C PRO A 9 -18.53 -11.94 -20.33
N PRO A 10 -18.16 -11.08 -19.34
CA PRO A 10 -17.26 -9.96 -19.57
C PRO A 10 -15.93 -10.46 -20.13
N ILE A 11 -15.55 -9.90 -21.28
CA ILE A 11 -14.29 -10.20 -21.95
C ILE A 11 -13.14 -9.89 -21.00
N ARG A 12 -12.51 -10.93 -20.43
CA ARG A 12 -11.29 -10.81 -19.65
C ARG A 12 -10.20 -10.25 -20.55
N LYS A 13 -9.94 -8.92 -20.46
CA LYS A 13 -8.79 -8.31 -21.14
C LYS A 13 -7.56 -9.14 -20.78
N LYS A 14 -6.94 -9.79 -21.79
CA LYS A 14 -5.64 -10.44 -21.63
C LYS A 14 -4.69 -9.41 -21.02
N ARG A 15 -4.19 -9.68 -19.82
CA ARG A 15 -3.13 -8.87 -19.21
C ARG A 15 -1.95 -8.95 -20.14
N GLN A 16 -1.65 -7.87 -20.85
CA GLN A 16 -0.42 -7.75 -21.61
C GLN A 16 0.72 -7.74 -20.60
N ILE A 17 1.62 -8.71 -20.69
CA ILE A 17 2.79 -8.85 -19.82
C ILE A 17 3.73 -7.64 -20.00
N ILE A 18 3.72 -7.07 -21.22
CA ILE A 18 4.49 -5.88 -21.57
C ILE A 18 3.51 -4.70 -21.57
N ASP A 19 3.52 -3.94 -20.48
CA ASP A 19 2.74 -2.71 -20.36
C ASP A 19 3.63 -1.50 -20.66
N GLY A 20 3.04 -0.40 -21.13
CA GLY A 20 3.77 0.82 -21.44
C GLY A 20 4.62 1.34 -20.28
N SER A 21 4.16 1.14 -19.03
CA SER A 21 4.93 1.46 -17.83
C SER A 21 6.21 0.63 -17.70
N LEU A 22 6.16 -0.66 -18.05
CA LEU A 22 7.33 -1.54 -18.04
C LEU A 22 8.38 -1.09 -19.05
N LEU A 23 7.94 -0.69 -20.25
CA LEU A 23 8.84 -0.17 -21.29
C LEU A 23 9.53 1.13 -20.84
N VAL A 24 8.79 2.06 -20.25
CA VAL A 24 9.36 3.32 -19.73
C VAL A 24 10.37 3.06 -18.61
N LEU A 25 10.04 2.19 -17.66
CA LEU A 25 10.95 1.83 -16.56
C LEU A 25 12.20 1.12 -17.09
N SER A 26 12.04 0.19 -18.03
CA SER A 26 13.18 -0.52 -18.65
C SER A 26 14.09 0.43 -19.42
N ALA A 27 13.53 1.38 -20.17
CA ALA A 27 14.29 2.40 -20.89
C ALA A 27 15.07 3.31 -19.91
N PHE A 28 14.42 3.73 -18.82
CA PHE A 28 15.06 4.55 -17.78
C PHE A 28 16.22 3.81 -17.09
N THR A 29 16.01 2.53 -16.79
CA THR A 29 17.03 1.66 -16.19
C THR A 29 18.21 1.45 -17.14
N ALA A 30 17.94 1.21 -18.42
CA ALA A 30 18.97 1.05 -19.43
C ALA A 30 19.80 2.34 -19.60
N LEU A 31 19.14 3.50 -19.69
CA LEU A 31 19.82 4.79 -19.77
C LEU A 31 20.69 5.06 -18.54
N ALA A 32 20.17 4.80 -17.34
CA ALA A 32 20.95 4.93 -16.11
C ALA A 32 22.16 3.99 -16.08
N GLY A 33 21.98 2.73 -16.52
CA GLY A 33 23.07 1.76 -16.62
C GLY A 33 24.16 2.19 -17.61
N ILE A 34 23.77 2.71 -18.77
CA ILE A 34 24.70 3.25 -19.77
C ILE A 34 25.43 4.46 -19.20
N ALA A 35 24.75 5.38 -18.52
CA ALA A 35 25.37 6.54 -17.91
C ALA A 35 26.43 6.15 -16.86
N VAL A 36 26.16 5.17 -16.01
CA VAL A 36 27.12 4.63 -15.04
C VAL A 36 28.29 3.96 -15.74
N PHE A 37 28.03 3.15 -16.77
CA PHE A 37 29.07 2.48 -17.54
C PHE A 37 30.05 3.50 -18.19
N LEU A 38 29.53 4.56 -18.78
CA LEU A 38 30.32 5.60 -19.43
C LEU A 38 31.07 6.50 -18.44
N SER A 39 30.47 6.80 -17.27
CA SER A 39 31.07 7.70 -16.28
C SER A 39 32.03 7.00 -15.32
N SER A 40 31.76 5.78 -14.93
CA SER A 40 32.46 5.09 -13.84
C SER A 40 33.07 3.75 -14.24
N GLY A 41 32.91 3.34 -15.51
CA GLY A 41 33.50 2.14 -16.07
C GLY A 41 32.73 0.84 -15.78
N ALA A 42 33.16 -0.24 -16.45
CA ALA A 42 32.52 -1.55 -16.40
C ALA A 42 32.51 -2.18 -15.00
N GLY A 43 33.57 -1.99 -14.23
CA GLY A 43 33.70 -2.55 -12.87
C GLY A 43 32.60 -2.03 -11.94
N ARG A 44 32.35 -0.73 -11.95
CA ARG A 44 31.29 -0.11 -11.14
C ARG A 44 29.89 -0.51 -11.58
N ALA A 45 29.70 -0.63 -12.90
CA ALA A 45 28.42 -1.09 -13.43
C ALA A 45 28.09 -2.54 -12.99
N LEU A 46 29.09 -3.44 -13.04
CA LEU A 46 28.92 -4.82 -12.56
C LEU A 46 28.68 -4.92 -11.06
N GLU A 47 29.37 -4.10 -10.26
CA GLU A 47 29.16 -4.02 -8.81
C GLU A 47 27.71 -3.63 -8.49
N ILE A 48 27.18 -2.58 -9.13
CA ILE A 48 25.78 -2.15 -8.94
C ILE A 48 24.79 -3.25 -9.33
N VAL A 49 25.06 -3.98 -10.41
CA VAL A 49 24.22 -5.12 -10.81
C VAL A 49 24.25 -6.22 -9.74
N ALA A 50 25.43 -6.57 -9.23
CA ALA A 50 25.58 -7.59 -8.19
C ALA A 50 24.87 -7.16 -6.88
N ASP A 51 25.03 -5.90 -6.47
CA ASP A 51 24.35 -5.32 -5.31
C ASP A 51 22.82 -5.36 -5.48
N THR A 52 22.32 -5.06 -6.70
CA THR A 52 20.89 -5.12 -7.01
C THR A 52 20.34 -6.54 -6.88
N PHE A 53 21.07 -7.55 -7.39
CA PHE A 53 20.66 -8.94 -7.21
C PHE A 53 20.69 -9.39 -5.76
N THR A 54 21.70 -8.98 -5.00
CA THR A 54 21.81 -9.25 -3.56
C THR A 54 20.65 -8.61 -2.81
N PHE A 55 20.33 -7.35 -3.11
CA PHE A 55 19.19 -6.64 -2.55
C PHE A 55 17.86 -7.36 -2.85
N LEU A 56 17.64 -7.79 -4.09
CA LEU A 56 16.46 -8.55 -4.48
C LEU A 56 16.36 -9.89 -3.74
N ALA A 57 17.48 -10.60 -3.58
CA ALA A 57 17.50 -11.87 -2.84
C ALA A 57 17.12 -11.68 -1.36
N VAL A 58 17.63 -10.63 -0.72
CA VAL A 58 17.27 -10.28 0.67
C VAL A 58 15.83 -9.79 0.80
N LEU A 59 15.31 -9.13 -0.24
CA LEU A 59 13.96 -8.58 -0.23
C LEU A 59 12.89 -9.63 -0.55
N SER A 60 13.22 -10.64 -1.37
CA SER A 60 12.27 -11.64 -1.87
C SER A 60 11.51 -12.40 -0.76
N PRO A 61 12.11 -12.85 0.36
CA PRO A 61 11.35 -13.50 1.42
C PRO A 61 10.38 -12.54 2.13
N LYS A 62 10.71 -11.25 2.23
CA LYS A 62 9.80 -10.24 2.80
C LYS A 62 8.59 -10.00 1.89
N ILE A 63 8.81 -9.94 0.59
CA ILE A 63 7.73 -9.84 -0.40
C ILE A 63 6.85 -11.08 -0.37
N ALA A 64 7.44 -12.28 -0.35
CA ALA A 64 6.71 -13.54 -0.26
C ALA A 64 5.85 -13.62 1.00
N ALA A 65 6.40 -13.25 2.16
CA ALA A 65 5.65 -13.16 3.41
C ALA A 65 4.48 -12.15 3.32
N GLY A 66 4.70 -10.99 2.71
CA GLY A 66 3.65 -10.00 2.47
C GLY A 66 2.51 -10.53 1.59
N ILE A 67 2.84 -11.22 0.50
CA ILE A 67 1.86 -11.85 -0.40
C ILE A 67 1.09 -12.95 0.36
N PHE A 68 1.79 -13.76 1.16
CA PHE A 68 1.16 -14.81 1.98
C PHE A 68 0.16 -14.19 2.99
N ILE A 69 0.53 -13.12 3.68
CA ILE A 69 -0.36 -12.39 4.59
C ILE A 69 -1.58 -11.87 3.83
N ALA A 70 -1.39 -11.24 2.66
CA ALA A 70 -2.48 -10.72 1.84
C ALA A 70 -3.48 -11.81 1.41
N ALA A 71 -2.97 -13.02 1.13
CA ALA A 71 -3.80 -14.15 0.72
C ALA A 71 -4.53 -14.81 1.90
N THR A 72 -3.88 -14.91 3.06
CA THR A 72 -4.42 -15.62 4.24
C THR A 72 -5.31 -14.74 5.11
N LEU A 73 -5.03 -13.44 5.20
CA LEU A 73 -5.79 -12.51 6.05
C LEU A 73 -7.31 -12.53 5.77
N PRO A 74 -7.78 -12.51 4.50
CA PRO A 74 -9.21 -12.59 4.20
C PRO A 74 -9.86 -13.92 4.58
N LEU A 75 -9.06 -15.01 4.67
CA LEU A 75 -9.56 -16.33 5.08
C LEU A 75 -9.75 -16.41 6.60
N MET A 76 -8.92 -15.70 7.35
CA MET A 76 -8.98 -15.65 8.81
C MET A 76 -9.99 -14.64 9.35
N LEU A 77 -10.26 -13.58 8.59
CA LEU A 77 -11.17 -12.51 9.01
C LEU A 77 -12.58 -12.77 8.46
N PRO A 78 -13.60 -12.92 9.33
CA PRO A 78 -14.99 -13.00 8.90
C PRO A 78 -15.39 -11.71 8.19
N LYS A 79 -15.79 -11.81 6.92
CA LYS A 79 -16.15 -10.65 6.07
C LYS A 79 -17.20 -9.75 6.71
N GLU A 80 -18.14 -10.35 7.44
CA GLU A 80 -19.18 -9.63 8.17
C GLU A 80 -18.62 -8.71 9.26
N HIS A 81 -17.60 -9.16 10.00
CA HIS A 81 -16.94 -8.37 11.04
C HIS A 81 -16.12 -7.22 10.44
N VAL A 82 -15.37 -7.49 9.39
CA VAL A 82 -14.59 -6.45 8.68
C VAL A 82 -15.52 -5.42 8.07
N GLY A 83 -16.57 -5.86 7.38
CA GLY A 83 -17.59 -4.99 6.80
C GLY A 83 -18.29 -4.11 7.83
N ARG A 84 -18.59 -4.65 9.03
CA ARG A 84 -19.20 -3.88 10.14
C ARG A 84 -18.23 -2.86 10.74
N LEU A 85 -16.96 -3.23 10.94
CA LEU A 85 -15.98 -2.37 11.62
C LEU A 85 -15.41 -1.29 10.72
N ILE A 86 -15.04 -1.65 9.49
CA ILE A 86 -14.32 -0.78 8.55
C ILE A 86 -14.91 -0.80 7.13
N GLY A 87 -16.13 -1.31 6.97
CA GLY A 87 -16.88 -1.25 5.73
C GLY A 87 -17.50 0.13 5.50
N ARG A 88 -18.24 0.26 4.42
CA ARG A 88 -18.83 1.52 3.95
C ARG A 88 -19.79 2.15 4.97
N GLU A 89 -20.55 1.33 5.69
CA GLU A 89 -21.56 1.78 6.67
C GLU A 89 -20.96 2.09 8.06
N SER A 90 -19.67 1.83 8.27
CA SER A 90 -19.00 2.07 9.55
C SER A 90 -18.83 3.56 9.94
N GLY A 91 -19.12 4.48 9.02
CA GLY A 91 -19.03 5.91 9.24
C GLY A 91 -17.62 6.35 9.67
N LEU A 92 -17.53 7.40 10.45
CA LEU A 92 -16.27 7.93 11.01
C LEU A 92 -15.56 6.94 11.92
N ARG A 93 -16.30 6.10 12.65
CA ARG A 93 -15.71 5.12 13.57
C ARG A 93 -14.81 4.12 12.80
N GLY A 94 -15.25 3.68 11.63
CA GLY A 94 -14.45 2.77 10.83
C GLY A 94 -13.17 3.39 10.30
N LEU A 95 -13.20 4.68 9.96
CA LEU A 95 -12.00 5.41 9.53
C LEU A 95 -11.01 5.60 10.70
N LEU A 96 -11.51 5.91 11.88
CA LEU A 96 -10.69 5.99 13.10
C LEU A 96 -10.02 4.66 13.43
N ILE A 97 -10.79 3.56 13.43
CA ILE A 97 -10.27 2.21 13.67
C ILE A 97 -9.20 1.87 12.62
N ALA A 98 -9.49 2.11 11.35
CA ALA A 98 -8.55 1.83 10.28
C ALA A 98 -7.25 2.64 10.41
N ALA A 99 -7.35 3.95 10.67
CA ALA A 99 -6.19 4.82 10.86
C ALA A 99 -5.34 4.40 12.06
N PHE A 100 -5.98 4.07 13.18
CA PHE A 100 -5.28 3.62 14.39
C PHE A 100 -4.61 2.26 14.19
N CYS A 101 -5.31 1.30 13.58
CA CYS A 101 -4.72 0.01 13.21
C CYS A 101 -3.51 0.19 12.28
N GLY A 102 -3.61 1.08 11.29
CA GLY A 102 -2.48 1.41 10.44
C GLY A 102 -1.30 1.97 11.22
N ALA A 103 -1.54 2.94 12.11
CA ALA A 103 -0.50 3.55 12.96
C ALA A 103 0.20 2.54 13.88
N ALA A 104 -0.51 1.51 14.33
CA ALA A 104 0.00 0.50 15.24
C ALA A 104 0.84 -0.59 14.56
N ILE A 105 0.71 -0.77 13.23
CA ILE A 105 1.44 -1.83 12.52
C ILE A 105 2.92 -1.49 12.44
N PRO A 106 3.79 -2.33 13.03
CA PRO A 106 5.22 -2.21 12.85
C PRO A 106 5.61 -2.73 11.46
N GLY A 107 6.50 -2.04 10.79
CA GLY A 107 7.06 -2.50 9.53
C GLY A 107 6.96 -1.48 8.40
N GLY A 108 7.44 -1.92 7.23
CA GLY A 108 7.51 -1.09 6.03
C GLY A 108 6.34 -1.33 5.07
N PRO A 109 6.38 -0.68 3.89
CA PRO A 109 5.36 -0.81 2.85
C PRO A 109 5.12 -2.26 2.43
N MET A 110 6.15 -3.12 2.50
CA MET A 110 6.09 -4.54 2.15
C MET A 110 5.08 -5.35 2.99
N MET A 111 4.77 -4.89 4.20
CA MET A 111 3.74 -5.51 5.05
C MET A 111 2.43 -4.74 4.99
N THR A 112 2.48 -3.43 5.00
CA THR A 112 1.29 -2.58 5.10
C THR A 112 0.39 -2.67 3.87
N PHE A 113 0.95 -2.63 2.66
CA PHE A 113 0.15 -2.72 1.44
C PHE A 113 -0.52 -4.08 1.25
N PRO A 114 0.16 -5.23 1.46
CA PRO A 114 -0.51 -6.53 1.45
C PRO A 114 -1.64 -6.65 2.48
N ILE A 115 -1.44 -6.14 3.70
CA ILE A 115 -2.47 -6.15 4.74
C ILE A 115 -3.68 -5.29 4.29
N ALA A 116 -3.44 -4.07 3.79
CA ALA A 116 -4.50 -3.22 3.28
C ALA A 116 -5.29 -3.90 2.14
N ALA A 117 -4.59 -4.56 1.20
CA ALA A 117 -5.21 -5.32 0.13
C ALA A 117 -6.05 -6.49 0.67
N GLY A 118 -5.54 -7.23 1.65
CA GLY A 118 -6.25 -8.31 2.34
C GLY A 118 -7.52 -7.81 3.05
N LEU A 119 -7.45 -6.67 3.74
CA LEU A 119 -8.60 -6.04 4.37
C LEU A 119 -9.66 -5.64 3.32
N GLY A 120 -9.25 -5.13 2.15
CA GLY A 120 -10.15 -4.81 1.05
C GLY A 120 -10.89 -6.04 0.53
N VAL A 121 -10.21 -7.18 0.35
CA VAL A 121 -10.82 -8.46 -0.02
C VAL A 121 -11.76 -8.98 1.07
N ALA A 122 -11.43 -8.72 2.34
CA ALA A 122 -12.26 -9.08 3.50
C ALA A 122 -13.48 -8.16 3.70
N GLY A 123 -13.64 -7.09 2.92
CA GLY A 123 -14.83 -6.23 2.95
C GLY A 123 -14.62 -4.83 3.51
N ALA A 124 -13.36 -4.41 3.75
CA ALA A 124 -13.06 -3.02 4.05
C ALA A 124 -13.38 -2.11 2.86
N ASP A 125 -13.91 -0.92 3.10
CA ASP A 125 -14.14 0.04 2.03
C ASP A 125 -12.84 0.79 1.66
N LEU A 126 -12.83 1.38 0.48
CA LEU A 126 -11.65 2.08 -0.04
C LEU A 126 -11.23 3.25 0.86
N GLY A 127 -12.19 3.99 1.44
CA GLY A 127 -11.89 5.08 2.38
C GLY A 127 -11.19 4.58 3.64
N ALA A 128 -11.61 3.44 4.18
CA ALA A 128 -10.95 2.81 5.33
C ALA A 128 -9.55 2.29 4.97
N MET A 129 -9.36 1.73 3.77
CA MET A 129 -8.03 1.32 3.30
C MET A 129 -7.08 2.51 3.17
N ILE A 130 -7.55 3.63 2.66
CA ILE A 130 -6.77 4.88 2.57
C ILE A 130 -6.46 5.43 3.97
N ALA A 131 -7.43 5.43 4.88
CA ALA A 131 -7.21 5.83 6.27
C ALA A 131 -6.18 4.93 6.98
N PHE A 132 -6.20 3.62 6.72
CA PHE A 132 -5.23 2.67 7.24
C PHE A 132 -3.82 2.93 6.72
N ILE A 133 -3.65 3.07 5.39
CA ILE A 133 -2.34 3.32 4.77
C ILE A 133 -1.77 4.67 5.19
N SER A 134 -2.59 5.72 5.21
CA SER A 134 -2.17 7.05 5.64
C SER A 134 -1.93 7.11 7.16
N GLY A 135 -2.67 6.36 7.96
CA GLY A 135 -2.41 6.17 9.39
C GLY A 135 -1.03 5.55 9.64
N TRP A 136 -0.71 4.47 8.94
CA TRP A 136 0.62 3.89 8.99
C TRP A 136 1.71 4.89 8.53
N SER A 137 1.48 5.59 7.42
CA SER A 137 2.47 6.49 6.84
C SER A 137 2.72 7.75 7.67
N LEU A 138 1.68 8.35 8.26
CA LEU A 138 1.78 9.62 8.98
C LEU A 138 1.92 9.44 10.50
N LEU A 139 1.26 8.45 11.07
CA LEU A 139 1.15 8.23 12.52
C LEU A 139 1.91 6.98 12.99
N GLY A 140 2.67 6.30 12.12
CA GLY A 140 3.34 5.04 12.45
C GLY A 140 4.14 5.11 13.75
N LEU A 141 3.66 4.45 14.80
CA LEU A 141 4.25 4.48 16.14
C LEU A 141 5.71 4.01 16.14
N ASN A 142 6.00 2.93 15.40
CA ASN A 142 7.36 2.40 15.29
C ASN A 142 8.34 3.44 14.73
N ARG A 143 7.95 4.16 13.67
CA ARG A 143 8.78 5.21 13.08
C ARG A 143 8.95 6.38 14.03
N THR A 144 7.87 6.84 14.67
CA THR A 144 7.88 7.97 15.58
C THR A 144 8.74 7.68 16.81
N LEU A 145 8.57 6.50 17.44
CA LEU A 145 9.28 6.15 18.66
C LEU A 145 10.77 5.83 18.42
N ILE A 146 11.09 5.10 17.33
CA ILE A 146 12.46 4.64 17.09
C ILE A 146 13.30 5.70 16.35
N TRP A 147 12.70 6.35 15.35
CA TRP A 147 13.46 7.25 14.48
C TRP A 147 13.27 8.71 14.82
N GLU A 148 12.04 9.18 14.95
CA GLU A 148 11.80 10.62 15.10
C GLU A 148 12.29 11.12 16.46
N PHE A 149 11.95 10.44 17.55
CA PHE A 149 12.46 10.83 18.88
C PHE A 149 13.97 10.65 19.07
N SER A 150 14.63 9.82 18.22
CA SER A 150 16.08 9.64 18.29
C SER A 150 16.85 10.74 17.56
N PHE A 151 16.25 11.39 16.57
CA PHE A 151 16.94 12.36 15.71
C PHE A 151 16.37 13.78 15.75
N LEU A 152 15.16 13.95 16.27
CA LEU A 152 14.45 15.24 16.27
C LEU A 152 14.10 15.67 17.70
N PRO A 153 14.04 16.99 17.97
CA PRO A 153 13.54 17.51 19.23
C PRO A 153 12.10 17.06 19.51
N ALA A 154 11.82 16.74 20.77
CA ALA A 154 10.52 16.16 21.15
C ALA A 154 9.33 17.09 20.85
N ASP A 155 9.52 18.42 20.99
CA ASP A 155 8.50 19.43 20.66
C ASP A 155 8.11 19.39 19.19
N LEU A 156 9.09 19.23 18.28
CA LEU A 156 8.86 19.10 16.86
C LEU A 156 8.09 17.80 16.54
N VAL A 157 8.52 16.68 17.16
CA VAL A 157 7.86 15.37 16.95
C VAL A 157 6.41 15.43 17.39
N TRP A 158 6.10 15.97 18.57
CA TRP A 158 4.75 16.11 19.07
C TRP A 158 3.91 17.02 18.19
N THR A 159 4.45 18.17 17.80
CA THR A 159 3.73 19.11 16.92
C THR A 159 3.35 18.45 15.59
N ARG A 160 4.31 17.75 14.94
CA ARG A 160 4.06 17.02 13.71
C ARG A 160 3.00 15.92 13.91
N TYR A 161 3.13 15.14 14.99
CA TYR A 161 2.24 14.03 15.27
C TYR A 161 0.78 14.51 15.45
N LEU A 162 0.60 15.55 16.26
CA LEU A 162 -0.73 16.13 16.52
C LEU A 162 -1.35 16.74 15.27
N LEU A 163 -0.57 17.47 14.45
CA LEU A 163 -1.03 18.01 13.18
C LEU A 163 -1.39 16.91 12.16
N SER A 164 -0.72 15.77 12.23
CA SER A 164 -0.98 14.64 11.33
C SER A 164 -2.19 13.80 11.73
N LEU A 165 -2.66 13.89 12.98
CA LEU A 165 -3.75 13.07 13.53
C LEU A 165 -5.04 13.10 12.71
N PRO A 166 -5.56 14.27 12.27
CA PRO A 166 -6.78 14.34 11.49
C PRO A 166 -6.63 13.87 10.04
N VAL A 167 -5.40 13.87 9.50
CA VAL A 167 -5.16 13.68 8.06
C VAL A 167 -5.65 12.33 7.54
N PRO A 168 -5.36 11.18 8.17
CA PRO A 168 -5.86 9.88 7.70
C PRO A 168 -7.38 9.80 7.63
N ILE A 169 -8.05 10.44 8.61
CA ILE A 169 -9.51 10.44 8.70
C ILE A 169 -10.09 11.33 7.59
N LEU A 170 -9.52 12.51 7.38
CA LEU A 170 -9.94 13.44 6.32
C LEU A 170 -9.74 12.83 4.93
N LEU A 171 -8.62 12.15 4.69
CA LEU A 171 -8.38 11.44 3.43
C LEU A 171 -9.38 10.30 3.22
N GLY A 172 -9.65 9.49 4.24
CA GLY A 172 -10.65 8.44 4.18
C GLY A 172 -12.05 8.97 3.90
N LEU A 173 -12.44 10.07 4.54
CA LEU A 173 -13.70 10.78 4.29
C LEU A 173 -13.77 11.32 2.86
N ALA A 174 -12.74 12.01 2.41
CA ALA A 174 -12.68 12.57 1.06
C ALA A 174 -12.90 11.49 0.01
N VAL A 175 -12.25 10.32 0.16
CA VAL A 175 -12.43 9.20 -0.75
C VAL A 175 -13.87 8.66 -0.70
N ARG A 176 -14.46 8.50 0.49
CA ARG A 176 -15.86 8.07 0.62
C ARG A 176 -16.83 9.02 -0.06
N THR A 177 -16.65 10.32 0.16
CA THR A 177 -17.50 11.38 -0.43
C THR A 177 -17.35 11.40 -1.94
N PHE A 178 -16.14 11.35 -2.46
CA PHE A 178 -15.87 11.36 -3.90
C PHE A 178 -16.49 10.17 -4.63
N LEU A 179 -16.45 8.98 -4.01
CA LEU A 179 -17.06 7.78 -4.58
C LEU A 179 -18.60 7.78 -4.48
N GLN A 180 -19.19 8.59 -3.58
CA GLN A 180 -20.66 8.75 -3.51
C GLN A 180 -21.16 9.67 -4.61
N VAL A 181 -20.43 10.72 -4.96
CA VAL A 181 -20.81 11.70 -6.00
C VAL A 181 -20.76 11.09 -7.40
N ARG A 182 -19.98 10.01 -7.58
CA ARG A 182 -19.78 9.37 -8.89
C ARG A 182 -20.76 8.22 -9.21
N LYS A 183 -21.69 7.95 -8.32
CA LYS A 183 -22.82 6.99 -8.52
C LYS A 183 -24.10 7.72 -8.83
#